data_827d06fa8cf32f89e1969c3ffd21dddc
#
_entry.id   827d06fa8cf32f89e1969c3ffd21dddc
#
_cell.length_a   1.000
_cell.length_b   1.000
_cell.length_c   1.000
_cell.angle_alpha   90.00
_cell.angle_beta   90.00
_cell.angle_gamma   90.00
#
_symmetry.space_group_name_H-M   'P 1'
#
loop_
_entity.id
_entity.type
_entity.pdbx_description
1 polymer ?
#
loop_
_entity_poly.entity_id
_entity_poly.type
_entity_poly.pdbx_seq_one_letter_code
_entity_poly.pdbx_strand_id
1 'polypeptide(L)'
;MSLFFLVTHARLITIPAGTADPGYIEDGWMLIEDGRIAAIGSGTPDAAADETLDVAGAFVAPGFVSSHSHLFTSGLRGLGVADTLYGWRDAMLGTTAHMTPEQLYWSTLHGSLDFLS
;
A
#
# COMPACT_ATOMS: atom_id res chain seq x y z
N MET A 1 16.23 -21.63 9.81
CA MET A 1 15.83 -22.13 8.46
C MET A 1 15.10 -20.99 7.83
N SER A 2 15.60 -20.47 6.70
CA SER A 2 14.92 -19.37 5.99
C SER A 2 13.59 -19.86 5.41
N LEU A 3 12.56 -19.00 5.44
CA LEU A 3 11.27 -19.26 4.83
C LEU A 3 11.27 -18.60 3.43
N PHE A 4 11.00 -19.42 2.40
CA PHE A 4 10.90 -18.97 1.03
C PHE A 4 9.43 -18.97 0.58
N PHE A 5 9.00 -17.81 0.06
CA PHE A 5 7.68 -17.62 -0.50
C PHE A 5 7.81 -17.12 -1.95
N LEU A 6 7.13 -17.79 -2.88
CA LEU A 6 7.20 -17.48 -4.31
C LEU A 6 5.86 -16.95 -4.80
N VAL A 7 5.87 -15.78 -5.43
CA VAL A 7 4.74 -15.25 -6.18
C VAL A 7 4.97 -15.50 -7.65
N THR A 8 3.97 -16.04 -8.36
CA THR A 8 4.06 -16.37 -9.79
C THR A 8 2.92 -15.75 -10.59
N HIS A 9 3.10 -15.68 -11.93
CA HIS A 9 2.14 -15.14 -12.90
C HIS A 9 1.67 -13.72 -12.51
N ALA A 10 2.61 -12.89 -12.07
CA ALA A 10 2.35 -11.52 -11.67
C ALA A 10 2.67 -10.51 -12.77
N ARG A 11 1.88 -9.44 -12.87
CA ARG A 11 2.26 -8.22 -13.57
C ARG A 11 3.02 -7.33 -12.60
N LEU A 12 4.36 -7.43 -12.63
CA LEU A 12 5.21 -6.73 -11.67
C LEU A 12 5.48 -5.29 -12.11
N ILE A 13 5.35 -4.37 -11.17
CA ILE A 13 5.83 -2.98 -11.29
C ILE A 13 6.94 -2.81 -10.27
N THR A 14 8.20 -2.76 -10.71
CA THR A 14 9.35 -2.87 -9.79
C THR A 14 9.93 -1.52 -9.34
N ILE A 15 9.63 -0.45 -10.06
CA ILE A 15 10.09 0.94 -9.81
C ILE A 15 11.59 0.96 -9.47
N PRO A 16 12.47 0.54 -10.41
CA PRO A 16 13.91 0.46 -10.14
C PRO A 16 14.51 1.86 -9.89
N ALA A 17 15.39 1.95 -8.90
CA ALA A 17 16.00 3.21 -8.53
C ALA A 17 16.86 3.80 -9.67
N GLY A 18 16.83 5.12 -9.82
CA GLY A 18 17.69 5.85 -10.77
C GLY A 18 17.24 5.81 -12.24
N THR A 19 16.04 5.35 -12.53
CA THR A 19 15.47 5.34 -13.88
C THR A 19 14.05 5.91 -13.89
N ALA A 20 13.63 6.44 -15.04
CA ALA A 20 12.23 6.82 -15.29
C ALA A 20 11.36 5.63 -15.74
N ASP A 21 11.97 4.49 -16.06
CA ASP A 21 11.27 3.26 -16.41
C ASP A 21 10.61 2.68 -15.16
N PRO A 22 9.28 2.41 -15.17
CA PRO A 22 8.60 1.78 -14.04
C PRO A 22 9.00 0.32 -13.82
N GLY A 23 9.79 -0.28 -14.71
CA GLY A 23 10.25 -1.66 -14.60
C GLY A 23 9.10 -2.67 -14.69
N TYR A 24 8.28 -2.59 -15.74
CA TYR A 24 7.14 -3.50 -15.91
C TYR A 24 7.57 -4.87 -16.43
N ILE A 25 7.08 -5.94 -15.77
CA ILE A 25 7.25 -7.35 -16.20
C ILE A 25 5.87 -7.99 -16.30
N GLU A 26 5.45 -8.38 -17.51
CA GLU A 26 4.07 -8.83 -17.77
C GLU A 26 3.75 -10.23 -17.20
N ASP A 27 4.70 -11.15 -17.26
CA ASP A 27 4.60 -12.50 -16.67
C ASP A 27 5.79 -12.68 -15.74
N GLY A 28 5.69 -12.09 -14.57
CA GLY A 28 6.74 -12.01 -13.59
C GLY A 28 6.57 -12.97 -12.43
N TRP A 29 7.68 -13.24 -11.77
CA TRP A 29 7.72 -13.91 -10.47
C TRP A 29 8.58 -13.13 -9.48
N MET A 30 8.31 -13.33 -8.20
CA MET A 30 9.03 -12.72 -7.10
C MET A 30 9.28 -13.75 -6.00
N LEU A 31 10.56 -13.96 -5.66
CA LEU A 31 10.98 -14.80 -4.54
C LEU A 31 11.21 -13.91 -3.31
N ILE A 32 10.59 -14.29 -2.21
CA ILE A 32 10.70 -13.62 -0.93
C ILE A 32 11.38 -14.58 0.04
N GLU A 33 12.46 -14.15 0.68
CA GLU A 33 13.18 -14.85 1.73
C GLU A 33 13.09 -14.05 3.02
N ASP A 34 12.56 -14.64 4.07
CA ASP A 34 12.45 -14.03 5.40
C ASP A 34 11.85 -12.61 5.38
N GLY A 35 10.79 -12.42 4.55
CA GLY A 35 10.07 -11.14 4.41
C GLY A 35 10.77 -10.09 3.54
N ARG A 36 11.83 -10.46 2.80
CA ARG A 36 12.55 -9.58 1.88
C ARG A 36 12.50 -10.13 0.47
N ILE A 37 12.40 -9.26 -0.52
CA ILE A 37 12.51 -9.66 -1.92
C ILE A 37 13.96 -10.09 -2.18
N ALA A 38 14.15 -11.40 -2.43
CA ALA A 38 15.46 -12.00 -2.73
C ALA A 38 15.75 -11.96 -4.23
N ALA A 39 14.72 -12.18 -5.06
CA ALA A 39 14.86 -12.15 -6.52
C ALA A 39 13.52 -11.82 -7.21
N ILE A 40 13.62 -11.28 -8.42
CA ILE A 40 12.51 -11.11 -9.35
C ILE A 40 12.95 -11.54 -10.74
N GLY A 41 12.01 -11.99 -11.55
CA GLY A 41 12.28 -12.37 -12.93
C GLY A 41 11.02 -12.50 -13.77
N SER A 42 11.19 -12.92 -15.01
CA SER A 42 10.11 -13.17 -15.97
C SER A 42 10.00 -14.65 -16.31
N GLY A 43 8.81 -15.11 -16.70
CA GLY A 43 8.53 -16.48 -17.08
C GLY A 43 8.57 -17.47 -15.93
N THR A 44 9.09 -18.67 -16.16
CA THR A 44 9.12 -19.74 -15.15
C THR A 44 10.30 -19.53 -14.19
N PRO A 45 10.07 -19.44 -12.85
CA PRO A 45 11.15 -19.33 -11.88
C PRO A 45 11.94 -20.64 -11.78
N ASP A 46 13.27 -20.50 -11.69
CA ASP A 46 14.17 -21.60 -11.30
C ASP A 46 14.51 -21.43 -9.80
N ALA A 47 13.49 -21.53 -8.97
CA ALA A 47 13.61 -21.38 -7.52
C ALA A 47 12.64 -22.31 -6.80
N ALA A 48 13.15 -23.02 -5.80
CA ALA A 48 12.30 -23.76 -4.87
C ALA A 48 11.80 -22.82 -3.76
N ALA A 49 10.56 -23.00 -3.35
CA ALA A 49 9.95 -22.22 -2.25
C ALA A 49 9.15 -23.15 -1.34
N ASP A 50 9.01 -22.75 -0.06
CA ASP A 50 8.18 -23.47 0.90
C ASP A 50 6.69 -23.30 0.59
N GLU A 51 6.32 -22.09 0.10
CA GLU A 51 4.97 -21.76 -0.31
C GLU A 51 4.98 -21.01 -1.65
N THR A 52 3.95 -21.23 -2.47
CA THR A 52 3.78 -20.54 -3.75
C THR A 52 2.38 -19.96 -3.86
N LEU A 53 2.29 -18.70 -4.27
CA LEU A 53 1.06 -18.00 -4.60
C LEU A 53 1.02 -17.68 -6.09
N ASP A 54 0.10 -18.29 -6.81
CA ASP A 54 -0.23 -17.89 -8.17
C ASP A 54 -1.25 -16.76 -8.13
N VAL A 55 -0.85 -15.58 -8.60
CA VAL A 55 -1.72 -14.39 -8.59
C VAL A 55 -2.50 -14.22 -9.90
N ALA A 56 -2.41 -15.18 -10.83
CA ALA A 56 -3.22 -15.27 -12.04
C ALA A 56 -3.26 -13.98 -12.87
N GLY A 57 -2.14 -13.30 -13.03
CA GLY A 57 -2.02 -12.07 -13.80
C GLY A 57 -2.42 -10.80 -13.04
N ALA A 58 -2.58 -10.86 -11.72
CA ALA A 58 -2.80 -9.67 -10.92
C ALA A 58 -1.57 -8.75 -10.92
N PHE A 59 -1.80 -7.44 -10.72
CA PHE A 59 -0.71 -6.49 -10.53
C PHE A 59 -0.10 -6.64 -9.14
N VAL A 60 1.23 -6.67 -9.10
CA VAL A 60 2.03 -6.62 -7.88
C VAL A 60 2.97 -5.44 -7.98
N ALA A 61 2.87 -4.52 -7.05
CA ALA A 61 3.61 -3.26 -7.02
C ALA A 61 4.07 -2.95 -5.60
N PRO A 62 5.08 -2.09 -5.41
CA PRO A 62 5.39 -1.54 -4.10
C PRO A 62 4.16 -0.86 -3.49
N GLY A 63 4.01 -0.97 -2.18
CA GLY A 63 2.98 -0.24 -1.46
C GLY A 63 3.13 1.27 -1.62
N PHE A 64 2.03 2.00 -1.57
CA PHE A 64 2.05 3.45 -1.66
C PHE A 64 2.73 4.08 -0.46
N VAL A 65 3.56 5.10 -0.70
CA VAL A 65 4.18 5.92 0.34
C VAL A 65 3.48 7.27 0.37
N SER A 66 2.85 7.59 1.49
CA SER A 66 2.27 8.92 1.71
C SER A 66 3.18 9.75 2.61
N SER A 67 3.71 10.84 2.07
CA SER A 67 4.54 11.79 2.83
C SER A 67 3.71 12.92 3.48
N HIS A 68 2.41 13.00 3.18
CA HIS A 68 1.48 13.97 3.76
C HIS A 68 0.11 13.32 3.94
N SER A 69 -0.37 13.26 5.17
CA SER A 69 -1.68 12.71 5.49
C SER A 69 -2.28 13.34 6.74
N HIS A 70 -3.61 13.40 6.77
CA HIS A 70 -4.40 13.88 7.91
C HIS A 70 -5.15 12.70 8.53
N LEU A 71 -4.44 11.74 9.11
CA LEU A 71 -4.99 10.48 9.63
C LEU A 71 -6.13 10.68 10.64
N PHE A 72 -6.05 11.75 11.44
CA PHE A 72 -7.08 12.07 12.42
C PHE A 72 -8.45 12.41 11.83
N THR A 73 -8.53 12.72 10.54
CA THR A 73 -9.80 12.98 9.84
C THR A 73 -10.44 11.73 9.25
N SER A 74 -9.85 10.55 9.41
CA SER A 74 -10.35 9.31 8.80
C SER A 74 -11.77 8.95 9.25
N GLY A 75 -12.12 9.26 10.49
CA GLY A 75 -13.49 9.10 11.02
C GLY A 75 -14.53 10.05 10.42
N LEU A 76 -14.09 11.04 9.63
CA LEU A 76 -14.94 12.07 9.01
C LEU A 76 -15.07 11.87 7.50
N ARG A 77 -14.87 10.65 7.00
CA ARG A 77 -15.00 10.33 5.58
C ARG A 77 -16.38 10.73 5.05
N GLY A 78 -16.38 11.40 3.91
CA GLY A 78 -17.60 11.88 3.26
C GLY A 78 -18.04 13.27 3.72
N LEU A 79 -17.43 13.86 4.75
CA LEU A 79 -17.72 15.23 5.14
C LEU A 79 -17.09 16.22 4.15
N GLY A 80 -17.87 17.17 3.65
CA GLY A 80 -17.39 18.25 2.77
C GLY A 80 -16.97 17.81 1.36
N VAL A 81 -17.37 16.61 0.88
CA VAL A 81 -16.96 16.09 -0.44
C VAL A 81 -17.43 16.91 -1.63
N ALA A 82 -18.49 17.70 -1.48
CA ALA A 82 -19.02 18.58 -2.52
C ALA A 82 -18.52 20.03 -2.38
N ASP A 83 -17.69 20.31 -1.38
CA ASP A 83 -17.19 21.65 -1.08
C ASP A 83 -15.90 21.99 -1.85
N THR A 84 -15.56 23.29 -1.82
CA THR A 84 -14.20 23.73 -2.17
C THR A 84 -13.20 23.25 -1.12
N LEU A 85 -11.90 23.36 -1.42
CA LEU A 85 -10.83 23.04 -0.45
C LEU A 85 -11.03 23.78 0.88
N TYR A 86 -11.42 25.04 0.85
CA TYR A 86 -11.63 25.83 2.06
C TYR A 86 -12.91 25.41 2.80
N GLY A 87 -13.99 25.12 2.11
CA GLY A 87 -15.22 24.58 2.71
C GLY A 87 -14.98 23.23 3.37
N TRP A 88 -14.27 22.31 2.68
CA TRP A 88 -13.82 21.05 3.26
C TRP A 88 -12.98 21.27 4.53
N ARG A 89 -11.96 22.15 4.45
CA ARG A 89 -11.11 22.46 5.61
C ARG A 89 -11.92 22.95 6.80
N ASP A 90 -12.85 23.88 6.58
CA ASP A 90 -13.64 24.49 7.64
C ASP A 90 -14.59 23.47 8.26
N ALA A 91 -15.18 22.56 7.48
CA ALA A 91 -15.99 21.45 7.97
C ALA A 91 -15.14 20.49 8.83
N MET A 92 -13.94 20.11 8.36
CA MET A 92 -13.01 19.23 9.09
C MET A 92 -12.57 19.85 10.40
N LEU A 93 -12.10 21.11 10.40
CA LEU A 93 -11.62 21.80 11.59
C LEU A 93 -12.76 22.06 12.57
N GLY A 94 -13.93 22.47 12.09
CA GLY A 94 -15.12 22.69 12.91
C GLY A 94 -15.55 21.43 13.67
N THR A 95 -15.47 20.27 13.02
CA THR A 95 -15.82 18.99 13.64
C THR A 95 -14.73 18.51 14.59
N THR A 96 -13.45 18.54 14.17
CA THR A 96 -12.34 18.05 15.00
C THR A 96 -12.10 18.90 16.25
N ALA A 97 -12.43 20.20 16.22
CA ALA A 97 -12.34 21.07 17.38
C ALA A 97 -13.23 20.62 18.56
N HIS A 98 -14.25 19.82 18.30
CA HIS A 98 -15.17 19.28 19.31
C HIS A 98 -14.89 17.82 19.68
N MET A 99 -13.90 17.17 19.05
CA MET A 99 -13.52 15.80 19.35
C MET A 99 -12.70 15.72 20.63
N THR A 100 -12.96 14.70 21.44
CA THR A 100 -12.11 14.40 22.59
C THR A 100 -10.77 13.82 22.15
N PRO A 101 -9.72 13.86 23.01
CA PRO A 101 -8.44 13.20 22.69
C PRO A 101 -8.60 11.71 22.37
N GLU A 102 -9.53 11.02 23.02
CA GLU A 102 -9.81 9.61 22.74
C GLU A 102 -10.43 9.41 21.35
N GLN A 103 -11.37 10.24 20.96
CA GLN A 103 -11.97 10.20 19.61
C GLN A 103 -10.91 10.48 18.51
N LEU A 104 -10.01 11.45 18.75
CA LEU A 104 -8.90 11.72 17.85
C LEU A 104 -7.93 10.54 17.76
N TYR A 105 -7.63 9.89 18.89
CA TYR A 105 -6.80 8.67 18.92
C TYR A 105 -7.40 7.57 18.06
N TRP A 106 -8.66 7.20 18.28
CA TRP A 106 -9.31 6.14 17.51
C TRP A 106 -9.46 6.47 16.03
N SER A 107 -9.76 7.73 15.70
CA SER A 107 -9.83 8.20 14.32
C SER A 107 -8.47 8.09 13.63
N THR A 108 -7.39 8.48 14.31
CA THR A 108 -6.02 8.37 13.80
C THR A 108 -5.59 6.92 13.63
N LEU A 109 -5.88 6.06 14.61
CA LEU A 109 -5.58 4.63 14.53
C LEU A 109 -6.30 3.97 13.35
N HIS A 110 -7.59 4.26 13.16
CA HIS A 110 -8.36 3.79 12.02
C HIS A 110 -7.72 4.22 10.68
N GLY A 111 -7.34 5.50 10.55
CA GLY A 111 -6.65 5.98 9.36
C GLY A 111 -5.28 5.32 9.16
N SER A 112 -4.56 5.00 10.23
CA SER A 112 -3.27 4.30 10.15
C SER A 112 -3.42 2.87 9.64
N LEU A 113 -4.48 2.16 10.04
CA LEU A 113 -4.75 0.80 9.57
C LEU A 113 -5.03 0.76 8.07
N ASP A 114 -5.70 1.78 7.51
CA ASP A 114 -5.93 1.88 6.07
C ASP A 114 -4.62 2.02 5.25
N PHE A 115 -3.55 2.51 5.86
CA PHE A 115 -2.24 2.60 5.20
C PHE A 115 -1.43 1.29 5.29
N LEU A 116 -1.88 0.33 6.11
CA LEU A 116 -1.21 -0.96 6.32
C LEU A 116 -1.92 -2.11 5.60
N SER A 117 -3.08 -1.85 5.01
CA SER A 117 -3.93 -2.85 4.35
C SER A 117 -3.72 -2.93 2.84
#